data_27d0c22397ea88f62d4bc978adec0560
#
_entry.id   27d0c22397ea88f62d4bc978adec0560
#
_cell.length_a   1.000
_cell.length_b   1.000
_cell.length_c   1.000
_cell.angle_alpha   90.00
_cell.angle_beta   90.00
_cell.angle_gamma   90.00
#
_symmetry.space_group_name_H-M   'P 1'
#
loop_
_entity.id
_entity.type
_entity.pdbx_description
1 polymer ?
#
loop_
_entity_poly.entity_id
_entity_poly.type
_entity_poly.pdbx_seq_one_letter_code
_entity_poly.pdbx_strand_id
1 'polypeptide(L)'
;MLIGIPKEIRAGQTLVAATPNTVQKLIALGYTVSVEQGAGELANYFDQQFEEAGASLVSTAEAWAADIVVCLDAPSLEQLALMKEGATLLSRLDPQNNTELLEACAQRKITALALDAVPRISRAQSLDVRSSLMNVAGYRAVIEAANAFGRQFTGAVTAAGRVNPAKVYVIGVGVAGLAAIGTAGSMGAEVFATDVRSDVADQVQSLGATFVEIPVSQVSTDGYARELDKDDQARTQEVYMHQASKSDIVITTAQVPGRPAPLLLTAEAVSTMMPGSVVVDMGASDLGSNCALTEPGKVITTENGVIIIGYTDLPARLPGQASQLFGQNIVNLLKLVTPDKNGQPVWNEDDVVIRGMLTTREGQIMWPPPPVQ
;
A
#
# COMPACT_ATOMS: atom_id res chain seq x y z
N MET A 1 -28.42 -6.24 4.35
CA MET A 1 -28.09 -4.84 3.99
C MET A 1 -27.49 -4.79 2.61
N LEU A 2 -27.63 -3.66 1.91
CA LEU A 2 -27.05 -3.43 0.59
C LEU A 2 -25.63 -2.86 0.73
N ILE A 3 -24.67 -3.48 0.06
CA ILE A 3 -23.31 -2.95 -0.12
C ILE A 3 -23.23 -2.27 -1.49
N GLY A 4 -22.79 -1.02 -1.52
CA GLY A 4 -22.52 -0.25 -2.73
C GLY A 4 -21.01 -0.17 -3.00
N ILE A 5 -20.63 -0.48 -4.23
CA ILE A 5 -19.25 -0.38 -4.73
C ILE A 5 -19.22 0.70 -5.81
N PRO A 6 -18.89 1.95 -5.45
CA PRO A 6 -18.78 3.03 -6.44
C PRO A 6 -17.50 2.89 -7.27
N LYS A 7 -17.48 3.57 -8.42
CA LYS A 7 -16.30 3.77 -9.25
C LYS A 7 -15.34 4.75 -8.57
N GLU A 8 -14.06 4.39 -8.55
CA GLU A 8 -13.02 5.30 -8.08
C GLU A 8 -12.78 6.42 -9.10
N ILE A 9 -12.68 7.65 -8.62
CA ILE A 9 -12.57 8.84 -9.48
C ILE A 9 -11.23 9.56 -9.39
N ARG A 10 -10.38 9.19 -8.42
CA ARG A 10 -9.06 9.81 -8.28
C ARG A 10 -8.21 9.52 -9.51
N ALA A 11 -7.55 10.56 -10.05
CA ALA A 11 -6.65 10.41 -11.19
C ALA A 11 -5.58 9.33 -10.94
N GLY A 12 -5.40 8.41 -11.90
CA GLY A 12 -4.46 7.29 -11.79
C GLY A 12 -4.97 6.10 -10.96
N GLN A 13 -6.14 6.17 -10.32
CA GLN A 13 -6.73 5.04 -9.62
C GLN A 13 -7.41 4.09 -10.63
N THR A 14 -6.91 2.87 -10.67
CA THR A 14 -7.39 1.82 -11.59
C THR A 14 -8.04 0.64 -10.87
N LEU A 15 -7.99 0.66 -9.52
CA LEU A 15 -8.56 -0.40 -8.71
C LEU A 15 -10.08 -0.24 -8.55
N VAL A 16 -10.72 -1.34 -8.19
CA VAL A 16 -12.10 -1.39 -7.73
C VAL A 16 -12.17 -2.08 -6.37
N ALA A 17 -13.04 -1.60 -5.49
CA ALA A 17 -13.09 -2.06 -4.09
C ALA A 17 -13.60 -3.50 -3.91
N ALA A 18 -14.25 -4.07 -4.92
CA ALA A 18 -14.64 -5.48 -4.97
C ALA A 18 -14.38 -6.06 -6.36
N THR A 19 -14.18 -7.38 -6.43
CA THR A 19 -14.09 -8.15 -7.67
C THR A 19 -15.26 -9.12 -7.76
N PRO A 20 -15.58 -9.70 -8.92
CA PRO A 20 -16.64 -10.71 -9.02
C PRO A 20 -16.49 -11.85 -7.99
N ASN A 21 -15.27 -12.31 -7.74
CA ASN A 21 -14.99 -13.33 -6.72
C ASN A 21 -15.32 -12.85 -5.30
N THR A 22 -14.99 -11.62 -4.95
CA THR A 22 -15.28 -11.08 -3.62
C THR A 22 -16.74 -10.72 -3.45
N VAL A 23 -17.44 -10.30 -4.51
CA VAL A 23 -18.90 -10.12 -4.53
C VAL A 23 -19.62 -11.41 -4.15
N GLN A 24 -19.27 -12.55 -4.76
CA GLN A 24 -19.85 -13.85 -4.39
C GLN A 24 -19.67 -14.17 -2.90
N LYS A 25 -18.51 -13.86 -2.34
CA LYS A 25 -18.23 -14.07 -0.91
C LYS A 25 -19.03 -13.13 -0.01
N LEU A 26 -19.25 -11.88 -0.42
CA LEU A 26 -20.11 -10.94 0.30
C LEU A 26 -21.58 -11.39 0.30
N ILE A 27 -22.06 -11.90 -0.84
CA ILE A 27 -23.40 -12.48 -0.96
C ILE A 27 -23.54 -13.71 -0.05
N ALA A 28 -22.50 -14.56 0.03
CA ALA A 28 -22.48 -15.70 0.94
C ALA A 28 -22.49 -15.33 2.44
N LEU A 29 -22.17 -14.08 2.77
CA LEU A 29 -22.33 -13.50 4.11
C LEU A 29 -23.73 -12.88 4.35
N GLY A 30 -24.65 -13.01 3.39
CA GLY A 30 -26.04 -12.54 3.50
C GLY A 30 -26.25 -11.11 3.02
N TYR A 31 -25.26 -10.47 2.40
CA TYR A 31 -25.41 -9.13 1.84
C TYR A 31 -26.00 -9.17 0.42
N THR A 32 -26.65 -8.10 0.01
CA THR A 32 -26.87 -7.79 -1.40
C THR A 32 -25.78 -6.82 -1.84
N VAL A 33 -25.32 -6.91 -3.09
CA VAL A 33 -24.22 -6.08 -3.60
C VAL A 33 -24.66 -5.36 -4.86
N SER A 34 -24.43 -4.06 -4.89
CA SER A 34 -24.55 -3.23 -6.10
C SER A 34 -23.19 -2.66 -6.48
N VAL A 35 -22.90 -2.64 -7.76
CA VAL A 35 -21.65 -2.11 -8.33
C VAL A 35 -22.01 -1.01 -9.31
N GLU A 36 -21.33 0.13 -9.23
CA GLU A 36 -21.49 1.19 -10.21
C GLU A 36 -21.04 0.71 -11.59
N GLN A 37 -21.83 1.02 -12.62
CA GLN A 37 -21.50 0.65 -14.01
C GLN A 37 -20.10 1.12 -14.39
N GLY A 38 -19.30 0.23 -14.96
CA GLY A 38 -17.93 0.50 -15.38
C GLY A 38 -16.91 0.67 -14.22
N ALA A 39 -17.28 0.38 -12.96
CA ALA A 39 -16.37 0.56 -11.82
C ALA A 39 -15.12 -0.33 -11.92
N GLY A 40 -15.23 -1.53 -12.47
CA GLY A 40 -14.13 -2.49 -12.59
C GLY A 40 -13.35 -2.47 -13.90
N GLU A 41 -13.73 -1.66 -14.88
CA GLU A 41 -13.15 -1.69 -16.24
C GLU A 41 -11.63 -1.53 -16.25
N LEU A 42 -11.09 -0.58 -15.50
CA LEU A 42 -9.65 -0.33 -15.41
C LEU A 42 -8.88 -1.45 -14.69
N ALA A 43 -9.61 -2.30 -13.94
CA ALA A 43 -9.06 -3.48 -13.27
C ALA A 43 -9.28 -4.77 -14.08
N ASN A 44 -9.79 -4.66 -15.32
CA ASN A 44 -10.16 -5.78 -16.19
C ASN A 44 -11.28 -6.67 -15.60
N TYR A 45 -12.16 -6.09 -14.81
CA TYR A 45 -13.41 -6.69 -14.36
C TYR A 45 -14.58 -5.95 -15.00
N PHE A 46 -15.24 -6.57 -15.99
CA PHE A 46 -16.31 -5.95 -16.73
C PHE A 46 -17.68 -6.16 -16.07
N ASP A 47 -18.62 -5.30 -16.36
CA ASP A 47 -19.96 -5.28 -15.77
C ASP A 47 -20.65 -6.65 -15.80
N GLN A 48 -20.60 -7.36 -16.93
CA GLN A 48 -21.17 -8.71 -17.07
C GLN A 48 -20.64 -9.68 -16.01
N GLN A 49 -19.36 -9.61 -15.66
CA GLN A 49 -18.76 -10.51 -14.65
C GLN A 49 -19.30 -10.23 -13.25
N PHE A 50 -19.63 -8.97 -12.93
CA PHE A 50 -20.27 -8.61 -11.68
C PHE A 50 -21.73 -9.09 -11.63
N GLU A 51 -22.49 -8.98 -12.73
CA GLU A 51 -23.85 -9.53 -12.83
C GLU A 51 -23.85 -11.04 -12.69
N GLU A 52 -22.95 -11.76 -13.35
CA GLU A 52 -22.78 -13.22 -13.25
C GLU A 52 -22.38 -13.64 -11.81
N ALA A 53 -21.70 -12.78 -11.07
CA ALA A 53 -21.37 -12.98 -9.66
C ALA A 53 -22.54 -12.67 -8.71
N GLY A 54 -23.65 -12.14 -9.21
CA GLY A 54 -24.86 -11.84 -8.46
C GLY A 54 -24.99 -10.40 -7.97
N ALA A 55 -24.14 -9.47 -8.42
CA ALA A 55 -24.30 -8.04 -8.13
C ALA A 55 -25.34 -7.40 -9.09
N SER A 56 -25.95 -6.31 -8.63
CA SER A 56 -26.77 -5.44 -9.48
C SER A 56 -25.89 -4.28 -9.99
N LEU A 57 -25.97 -3.98 -11.28
CA LEU A 57 -25.34 -2.78 -11.84
C LEU A 57 -26.24 -1.57 -11.60
N VAL A 58 -25.65 -0.48 -11.15
CA VAL A 58 -26.37 0.73 -10.72
C VAL A 58 -25.66 2.00 -11.17
N SER A 59 -26.35 3.13 -11.07
CA SER A 59 -25.76 4.46 -11.25
C SER A 59 -24.85 4.86 -10.09
N THR A 60 -24.02 5.89 -10.28
CA THR A 60 -23.19 6.48 -9.20
C THR A 60 -24.01 6.82 -7.98
N ALA A 61 -25.14 7.52 -8.15
CA ALA A 61 -25.98 7.93 -7.03
C ALA A 61 -26.55 6.75 -6.23
N GLU A 62 -26.96 5.67 -6.92
CA GLU A 62 -27.48 4.47 -6.28
C GLU A 62 -26.39 3.67 -5.55
N ALA A 63 -25.16 3.60 -6.11
CA ALA A 63 -24.03 2.95 -5.46
C ALA A 63 -23.68 3.67 -4.12
N TRP A 64 -23.64 5.00 -4.13
CA TRP A 64 -23.39 5.80 -2.92
C TRP A 64 -24.57 5.81 -1.94
N ALA A 65 -25.79 5.57 -2.38
CA ALA A 65 -26.98 5.51 -1.53
C ALA A 65 -27.21 4.13 -0.88
N ALA A 66 -26.21 3.23 -0.90
CA ALA A 66 -26.26 1.94 -0.23
C ALA A 66 -26.24 2.06 1.32
N ASP A 67 -26.53 0.96 2.02
CA ASP A 67 -26.47 0.92 3.50
C ASP A 67 -25.01 0.87 3.98
N ILE A 68 -24.13 0.21 3.20
CA ILE A 68 -22.68 0.14 3.40
C ILE A 68 -22.04 0.56 2.09
N VAL A 69 -21.21 1.59 2.10
CA VAL A 69 -20.42 1.98 0.93
C VAL A 69 -18.97 1.53 1.15
N VAL A 70 -18.39 0.87 0.15
CA VAL A 70 -17.01 0.40 0.18
C VAL A 70 -16.27 1.02 -1.00
N CYS A 71 -15.26 1.85 -0.71
CA CYS A 71 -14.38 2.44 -1.71
C CYS A 71 -12.90 2.37 -1.25
N LEU A 72 -11.96 2.53 -2.17
CA LEU A 72 -10.54 2.47 -1.83
C LEU A 72 -10.06 3.76 -1.18
N ASP A 73 -10.34 4.88 -1.83
CA ASP A 73 -9.85 6.19 -1.42
C ASP A 73 -10.93 6.97 -0.65
N ALA A 74 -10.51 7.86 0.22
CA ALA A 74 -11.40 8.74 0.96
C ALA A 74 -12.32 9.51 -0.01
N PRO A 75 -13.66 9.48 0.20
CA PRO A 75 -14.58 10.17 -0.69
C PRO A 75 -14.44 11.69 -0.56
N SER A 76 -14.80 12.40 -1.63
CA SER A 76 -15.04 13.84 -1.56
C SER A 76 -16.31 14.14 -0.74
N LEU A 77 -16.45 15.40 -0.28
CA LEU A 77 -17.66 15.83 0.41
C LEU A 77 -18.92 15.72 -0.47
N GLU A 78 -18.76 15.87 -1.79
CA GLU A 78 -19.87 15.70 -2.75
C GLU A 78 -20.30 14.23 -2.83
N GLN A 79 -19.36 13.29 -2.86
CA GLN A 79 -19.65 11.86 -2.82
C GLN A 79 -20.28 11.46 -1.47
N LEU A 80 -19.74 11.97 -0.37
CA LEU A 80 -20.30 11.75 0.96
C LEU A 80 -21.75 12.25 1.05
N ALA A 81 -22.08 13.35 0.39
CA ALA A 81 -23.45 13.90 0.37
C ALA A 81 -24.47 12.96 -0.30
N LEU A 82 -24.05 12.05 -1.18
CA LEU A 82 -24.91 11.04 -1.81
C LEU A 82 -25.25 9.88 -0.86
N MET A 83 -24.49 9.68 0.22
CA MET A 83 -24.74 8.60 1.17
C MET A 83 -26.01 8.88 1.99
N LYS A 84 -26.70 7.82 2.40
CA LYS A 84 -27.81 7.93 3.36
C LYS A 84 -27.32 8.38 4.73
N GLU A 85 -28.11 9.14 5.46
CA GLU A 85 -27.84 9.41 6.87
C GLU A 85 -27.80 8.08 7.65
N GLY A 86 -26.80 7.91 8.51
CA GLY A 86 -26.62 6.71 9.30
C GLY A 86 -26.03 5.49 8.53
N ALA A 87 -25.68 5.64 7.25
CA ALA A 87 -25.00 4.59 6.50
C ALA A 87 -23.60 4.29 7.03
N THR A 88 -23.00 3.19 6.58
CA THR A 88 -21.63 2.83 6.92
C THR A 88 -20.69 3.11 5.74
N LEU A 89 -19.50 3.68 6.02
CA LEU A 89 -18.43 3.92 5.07
C LEU A 89 -17.21 3.08 5.44
N LEU A 90 -16.73 2.25 4.52
CA LEU A 90 -15.49 1.49 4.62
C LEU A 90 -14.51 2.00 3.56
N SER A 91 -13.46 2.71 3.98
CA SER A 91 -12.50 3.32 3.06
C SER A 91 -11.17 3.59 3.75
N ARG A 92 -10.12 3.86 2.98
CA ARG A 92 -8.88 4.46 3.49
C ARG A 92 -9.15 5.95 3.71
N LEU A 93 -9.29 6.36 4.94
CA LEU A 93 -9.76 7.71 5.30
C LEU A 93 -8.62 8.69 5.63
N ASP A 94 -7.43 8.19 5.93
CA ASP A 94 -6.30 8.98 6.48
C ASP A 94 -6.76 9.90 7.63
N PRO A 95 -7.30 9.32 8.72
CA PRO A 95 -8.02 10.09 9.73
C PRO A 95 -7.16 11.12 10.48
N GLN A 96 -5.84 11.00 10.43
CA GLN A 96 -4.91 11.98 11.03
C GLN A 96 -4.89 13.31 10.25
N ASN A 97 -5.07 13.24 8.93
CA ASN A 97 -4.94 14.39 8.04
C ASN A 97 -6.28 14.85 7.43
N ASN A 98 -7.39 14.17 7.72
CA ASN A 98 -8.66 14.36 7.05
C ASN A 98 -9.81 14.71 8.02
N THR A 99 -9.55 15.69 8.92
CA THR A 99 -10.51 16.10 9.97
C THR A 99 -11.82 16.59 9.38
N GLU A 100 -11.81 17.35 8.28
CA GLU A 100 -13.01 17.87 7.62
C GLU A 100 -13.95 16.74 7.17
N LEU A 101 -13.42 15.66 6.60
CA LEU A 101 -14.21 14.49 6.21
C LEU A 101 -14.81 13.79 7.43
N LEU A 102 -14.06 13.66 8.53
CA LEU A 102 -14.57 13.05 9.76
C LEU A 102 -15.71 13.88 10.36
N GLU A 103 -15.59 15.21 10.38
CA GLU A 103 -16.65 16.12 10.82
C GLU A 103 -17.89 15.97 9.95
N ALA A 104 -17.74 15.92 8.64
CA ALA A 104 -18.84 15.71 7.69
C ALA A 104 -19.51 14.33 7.88
N CYS A 105 -18.74 13.27 8.11
CA CYS A 105 -19.27 11.95 8.46
C CYS A 105 -20.10 12.00 9.77
N ALA A 106 -19.56 12.63 10.79
CA ALA A 106 -20.27 12.77 12.08
C ALA A 106 -21.57 13.57 11.95
N GLN A 107 -21.56 14.70 11.23
CA GLN A 107 -22.78 15.50 10.98
C GLN A 107 -23.90 14.70 10.32
N ARG A 108 -23.56 13.75 9.43
CA ARG A 108 -24.50 12.86 8.74
C ARG A 108 -24.74 11.54 9.48
N LYS A 109 -24.23 11.39 10.71
CA LYS A 109 -24.29 10.17 11.53
C LYS A 109 -23.75 8.93 10.83
N ILE A 110 -22.84 9.10 9.86
CA ILE A 110 -22.21 7.98 9.14
C ILE A 110 -21.29 7.23 10.10
N THR A 111 -21.40 5.90 10.12
CA THR A 111 -20.44 5.02 10.77
C THR A 111 -19.26 4.83 9.82
N ALA A 112 -18.12 5.46 10.09
CA ALA A 112 -16.97 5.40 9.22
C ALA A 112 -15.83 4.60 9.85
N LEU A 113 -15.31 3.62 9.09
CA LEU A 113 -14.16 2.80 9.46
C LEU A 113 -12.99 3.09 8.51
N ALA A 114 -11.87 3.53 9.09
CA ALA A 114 -10.63 3.76 8.37
C ALA A 114 -9.89 2.43 8.14
N LEU A 115 -9.92 1.92 6.92
CA LEU A 115 -9.24 0.67 6.53
C LEU A 115 -7.71 0.78 6.62
N ASP A 116 -7.19 1.98 6.61
CA ASP A 116 -5.76 2.29 6.79
C ASP A 116 -5.35 2.47 8.25
N ALA A 117 -6.29 2.38 9.19
CA ALA A 117 -6.06 2.45 10.64
C ALA A 117 -6.20 1.08 11.34
N VAL A 118 -6.15 -0.02 10.59
CA VAL A 118 -6.17 -1.38 11.15
C VAL A 118 -5.05 -1.54 12.18
N PRO A 119 -5.35 -1.97 13.43
CA PRO A 119 -4.33 -2.14 14.45
C PRO A 119 -3.35 -3.27 14.09
N ARG A 120 -2.07 -3.08 14.42
CA ARG A 120 -1.00 -4.03 14.09
C ARG A 120 -0.92 -5.17 15.09
N ILE A 121 -1.93 -6.01 15.09
CA ILE A 121 -2.00 -7.23 15.90
C ILE A 121 -2.27 -8.45 15.00
N SER A 122 -1.82 -9.63 15.40
CA SER A 122 -1.91 -10.86 14.59
C SER A 122 -3.33 -11.16 14.11
N ARG A 123 -4.35 -10.92 14.95
CA ARG A 123 -5.76 -11.15 14.61
C ARG A 123 -6.29 -10.22 13.52
N ALA A 124 -5.72 -9.02 13.38
CA ALA A 124 -6.15 -8.03 12.40
C ALA A 124 -5.36 -8.11 11.07
N GLN A 125 -4.33 -8.94 10.99
CA GLN A 125 -3.44 -9.02 9.82
C GLN A 125 -4.19 -9.27 8.51
N SER A 126 -5.24 -10.10 8.53
CA SER A 126 -6.04 -10.40 7.33
C SER A 126 -6.94 -9.24 6.87
N LEU A 127 -7.04 -8.18 7.66
CA LEU A 127 -7.83 -6.96 7.38
C LEU A 127 -6.96 -5.82 6.86
N ASP A 128 -5.63 -5.94 6.95
CA ASP A 128 -4.68 -4.86 6.65
C ASP A 128 -4.53 -4.64 5.14
N VAL A 129 -5.35 -3.73 4.61
CA VAL A 129 -5.34 -3.32 3.21
C VAL A 129 -4.01 -2.67 2.80
N ARG A 130 -3.34 -2.00 3.74
CA ARG A 130 -2.05 -1.34 3.48
C ARG A 130 -0.98 -2.39 3.20
N SER A 131 -0.87 -3.40 4.05
CA SER A 131 0.07 -4.51 3.85
C SER A 131 -0.22 -5.26 2.55
N SER A 132 -1.50 -5.53 2.24
CA SER A 132 -1.88 -6.18 0.97
C SER A 132 -1.44 -5.38 -0.25
N LEU A 133 -1.69 -4.05 -0.26
CA LEU A 133 -1.29 -3.19 -1.38
C LEU A 133 0.22 -2.94 -1.43
N MET A 134 0.90 -2.85 -0.28
CA MET A 134 2.35 -2.68 -0.23
C MET A 134 3.10 -3.92 -0.74
N ASN A 135 2.58 -5.12 -0.55
CA ASN A 135 3.15 -6.33 -1.15
C ASN A 135 3.14 -6.24 -2.68
N VAL A 136 2.00 -5.86 -3.27
CA VAL A 136 1.86 -5.65 -4.72
C VAL A 136 2.79 -4.53 -5.21
N ALA A 137 2.89 -3.43 -4.44
CA ALA A 137 3.76 -2.31 -4.76
C ALA A 137 5.24 -2.72 -4.80
N GLY A 138 5.71 -3.51 -3.82
CA GLY A 138 7.08 -4.02 -3.78
C GLY A 138 7.43 -4.91 -4.98
N TYR A 139 6.52 -5.80 -5.37
CA TYR A 139 6.66 -6.56 -6.60
C TYR A 139 6.74 -5.62 -7.82
N ARG A 140 5.80 -4.67 -7.93
CA ARG A 140 5.76 -3.77 -9.08
C ARG A 140 6.98 -2.87 -9.17
N ALA A 141 7.54 -2.42 -8.06
CA ALA A 141 8.77 -1.62 -8.03
C ALA A 141 9.93 -2.33 -8.74
N VAL A 142 10.09 -3.64 -8.51
CA VAL A 142 11.11 -4.44 -9.20
C VAL A 142 10.85 -4.54 -10.70
N ILE A 143 9.59 -4.72 -11.11
CA ILE A 143 9.21 -4.78 -12.53
C ILE A 143 9.47 -3.43 -13.24
N GLU A 144 9.14 -2.30 -12.59
CA GLU A 144 9.45 -0.97 -13.15
C GLU A 144 10.96 -0.75 -13.25
N ALA A 145 11.72 -1.16 -12.23
CA ALA A 145 13.17 -1.12 -12.27
C ALA A 145 13.72 -1.96 -13.43
N ALA A 146 13.22 -3.19 -13.60
CA ALA A 146 13.67 -4.10 -14.66
C ALA A 146 13.36 -3.55 -16.06
N ASN A 147 12.20 -2.89 -16.22
CA ASN A 147 11.83 -2.26 -17.49
C ASN A 147 12.70 -1.05 -17.85
N ALA A 148 13.13 -0.28 -16.84
CA ALA A 148 13.99 0.90 -17.04
C ALA A 148 15.48 0.54 -17.14
N PHE A 149 15.90 -0.55 -16.50
CA PHE A 149 17.29 -1.00 -16.44
C PHE A 149 17.72 -1.67 -17.76
N GLY A 150 18.57 -1.06 -18.50
CA GLY A 150 18.98 -1.51 -19.83
C GLY A 150 19.80 -2.83 -19.89
N ARG A 151 19.82 -3.64 -18.81
CA ARG A 151 20.55 -4.91 -18.72
C ARG A 151 19.68 -6.02 -18.10
N GLN A 152 20.17 -7.27 -18.18
CA GLN A 152 19.48 -8.42 -17.59
C GLN A 152 19.63 -8.44 -16.07
N PHE A 153 18.59 -8.93 -15.37
CA PHE A 153 18.65 -9.20 -13.93
C PHE A 153 19.45 -10.44 -13.62
N THR A 154 19.24 -11.51 -14.39
CA THR A 154 19.93 -12.79 -14.19
C THR A 154 21.32 -12.79 -14.80
N GLY A 155 22.25 -13.46 -14.14
CA GLY A 155 23.54 -13.81 -14.75
C GLY A 155 23.37 -14.82 -15.89
N ALA A 156 24.19 -14.72 -16.92
CA ALA A 156 24.15 -15.61 -18.08
C ALA A 156 25.56 -15.90 -18.64
N VAL A 157 25.68 -17.00 -19.36
CA VAL A 157 26.84 -17.29 -20.21
C VAL A 157 26.40 -17.23 -21.67
N THR A 158 27.00 -16.35 -22.43
CA THR A 158 26.68 -16.11 -23.84
C THR A 158 27.84 -16.49 -24.74
N ALA A 159 27.63 -16.49 -26.05
CA ALA A 159 28.71 -16.69 -27.02
C ALA A 159 29.79 -15.60 -26.92
N ALA A 160 29.46 -14.41 -26.43
CA ALA A 160 30.39 -13.29 -26.23
C ALA A 160 31.03 -13.28 -24.83
N GLY A 161 30.69 -14.23 -23.95
CA GLY A 161 31.24 -14.33 -22.60
C GLY A 161 30.17 -14.26 -21.48
N ARG A 162 30.66 -14.04 -20.28
CA ARG A 162 29.81 -14.00 -19.05
C ARG A 162 29.12 -12.64 -18.89
N VAL A 163 27.84 -12.69 -18.56
CA VAL A 163 27.06 -11.56 -18.05
C VAL A 163 26.85 -11.75 -16.55
N ASN A 164 27.26 -10.79 -15.74
CA ASN A 164 27.03 -10.83 -14.31
C ASN A 164 25.55 -10.49 -13.98
N PRO A 165 24.98 -11.06 -12.92
CA PRO A 165 23.66 -10.66 -12.46
C PRO A 165 23.62 -9.18 -12.04
N ALA A 166 22.45 -8.56 -12.13
CA ALA A 166 22.24 -7.22 -11.61
C ALA A 166 22.32 -7.24 -10.07
N LYS A 167 22.84 -6.16 -9.50
CA LYS A 167 22.89 -5.93 -8.06
C LYS A 167 21.74 -5.02 -7.66
N VAL A 168 20.82 -5.57 -6.88
CA VAL A 168 19.63 -4.85 -6.37
C VAL A 168 19.81 -4.57 -4.88
N TYR A 169 19.72 -3.32 -4.50
CA TYR A 169 19.79 -2.88 -3.11
C TYR A 169 18.42 -2.37 -2.65
N VAL A 170 17.86 -2.96 -1.59
CA VAL A 170 16.57 -2.58 -1.00
C VAL A 170 16.81 -1.90 0.34
N ILE A 171 16.36 -0.66 0.49
CA ILE A 171 16.43 0.11 1.73
C ILE A 171 15.05 0.12 2.38
N GLY A 172 14.94 -0.54 3.54
CA GLY A 172 13.71 -0.81 4.26
C GLY A 172 13.18 -2.22 4.01
N VAL A 173 13.05 -3.01 5.08
CA VAL A 173 12.64 -4.43 5.05
C VAL A 173 11.26 -4.58 5.71
N GLY A 174 10.31 -3.74 5.29
CA GLY A 174 8.90 -3.93 5.57
C GLY A 174 8.23 -4.85 4.53
N VAL A 175 6.91 -4.88 4.51
CA VAL A 175 6.13 -5.73 3.56
C VAL A 175 6.55 -5.48 2.11
N ALA A 176 6.67 -4.21 1.70
CA ALA A 176 7.09 -3.84 0.36
C ALA A 176 8.53 -4.26 0.06
N GLY A 177 9.45 -4.04 1.02
CA GLY A 177 10.85 -4.42 0.88
C GLY A 177 11.04 -5.92 0.76
N LEU A 178 10.38 -6.72 1.59
CA LEU A 178 10.41 -8.19 1.50
C LEU A 178 9.84 -8.69 0.16
N ALA A 179 8.77 -8.09 -0.33
CA ALA A 179 8.23 -8.40 -1.65
C ALA A 179 9.22 -8.05 -2.78
N ALA A 180 9.89 -6.90 -2.69
CA ALA A 180 10.92 -6.50 -3.65
C ALA A 180 12.14 -7.44 -3.60
N ILE A 181 12.63 -7.80 -2.41
CA ILE A 181 13.75 -8.75 -2.22
C ILE A 181 13.43 -10.09 -2.86
N GLY A 182 12.27 -10.68 -2.53
CA GLY A 182 11.86 -11.98 -3.09
C GLY A 182 11.68 -11.93 -4.60
N THR A 183 11.12 -10.85 -5.13
CA THR A 183 10.92 -10.68 -6.58
C THR A 183 12.25 -10.53 -7.32
N ALA A 184 13.14 -9.65 -6.86
CA ALA A 184 14.43 -9.43 -7.49
C ALA A 184 15.30 -10.70 -7.45
N GLY A 185 15.30 -11.43 -6.32
CA GLY A 185 15.97 -12.72 -6.19
C GLY A 185 15.42 -13.78 -7.16
N SER A 186 14.09 -13.85 -7.31
CA SER A 186 13.43 -14.75 -8.26
C SER A 186 13.75 -14.43 -9.72
N MET A 187 14.05 -13.17 -10.03
CA MET A 187 14.54 -12.74 -11.35
C MET A 187 16.03 -13.00 -11.56
N GLY A 188 16.73 -13.55 -10.57
CA GLY A 188 18.15 -13.93 -10.65
C GLY A 188 19.13 -12.81 -10.35
N ALA A 189 18.70 -11.73 -9.71
CA ALA A 189 19.57 -10.67 -9.22
C ALA A 189 20.35 -11.09 -7.97
N GLU A 190 21.49 -10.46 -7.73
CA GLU A 190 22.20 -10.46 -6.45
C GLU A 190 21.59 -9.38 -5.58
N VAL A 191 20.91 -9.77 -4.48
CA VAL A 191 20.09 -8.86 -3.68
C VAL A 191 20.77 -8.54 -2.35
N PHE A 192 20.84 -7.24 -2.06
CA PHE A 192 21.29 -6.67 -0.81
C PHE A 192 20.12 -5.93 -0.16
N ALA A 193 20.02 -5.97 1.14
CA ALA A 193 18.98 -5.23 1.85
C ALA A 193 19.49 -4.68 3.18
N THR A 194 18.92 -3.57 3.59
CA THR A 194 19.23 -2.94 4.87
C THR A 194 17.97 -2.40 5.54
N ASP A 195 17.96 -2.43 6.85
CA ASP A 195 16.94 -1.81 7.69
C ASP A 195 17.60 -1.32 8.98
N VAL A 196 17.09 -0.27 9.59
CA VAL A 196 17.58 0.20 10.89
C VAL A 196 17.22 -0.78 12.04
N ARG A 197 16.26 -1.67 11.79
CA ARG A 197 15.87 -2.76 12.69
C ARG A 197 16.73 -4.00 12.36
N SER A 198 17.55 -4.43 13.29
CA SER A 198 18.41 -5.61 13.11
C SER A 198 17.65 -6.95 13.19
N ASP A 199 16.47 -6.98 13.80
CA ASP A 199 15.62 -8.17 13.95
C ASP A 199 15.02 -8.71 12.64
N VAL A 200 15.12 -7.94 11.55
CA VAL A 200 14.66 -8.37 10.21
C VAL A 200 15.74 -9.09 9.38
N ALA A 201 16.98 -9.18 9.88
CA ALA A 201 18.11 -9.78 9.14
C ALA A 201 17.82 -11.24 8.75
N ASP A 202 17.25 -12.04 9.66
CA ASP A 202 16.90 -13.44 9.38
C ASP A 202 15.88 -13.57 8.25
N GLN A 203 14.94 -12.61 8.15
CA GLN A 203 13.94 -12.60 7.07
C GLN A 203 14.59 -12.32 5.71
N VAL A 204 15.57 -11.40 5.65
CA VAL A 204 16.34 -11.11 4.44
C VAL A 204 17.14 -12.34 4.00
N GLN A 205 17.85 -12.96 4.91
CA GLN A 205 18.68 -14.15 4.64
C GLN A 205 17.84 -15.34 4.20
N SER A 206 16.65 -15.53 4.78
CA SER A 206 15.72 -16.60 4.39
C SER A 206 15.21 -16.47 2.95
N LEU A 207 15.22 -15.26 2.40
CA LEU A 207 14.92 -14.99 0.98
C LEU A 207 16.13 -15.09 0.07
N GLY A 208 17.30 -15.50 0.59
CA GLY A 208 18.54 -15.66 -0.18
C GLY A 208 19.26 -14.33 -0.45
N ALA A 209 18.90 -13.25 0.21
CA ALA A 209 19.52 -11.95 0.08
C ALA A 209 20.59 -11.71 1.17
N THR A 210 21.50 -10.77 0.92
CA THR A 210 22.52 -10.36 1.88
C THR A 210 22.02 -9.17 2.70
N PHE A 211 21.96 -9.31 4.01
CA PHE A 211 21.68 -8.18 4.92
C PHE A 211 22.94 -7.33 5.10
N VAL A 212 22.82 -6.04 4.80
CA VAL A 212 23.87 -5.03 5.01
C VAL A 212 23.63 -4.35 6.35
N GLU A 213 24.49 -4.60 7.29
CA GLU A 213 24.36 -4.06 8.65
C GLU A 213 24.60 -2.54 8.67
N ILE A 214 23.77 -1.85 9.44
CA ILE A 214 24.00 -0.45 9.85
C ILE A 214 24.60 -0.50 11.26
N PRO A 215 25.64 0.29 11.56
CA PRO A 215 26.27 0.30 12.87
C PRO A 215 25.43 0.98 13.96
N VAL A 216 24.11 0.88 13.82
CA VAL A 216 23.08 1.40 14.73
C VAL A 216 22.02 0.32 14.87
N SER A 217 21.85 -0.18 16.09
CA SER A 217 20.82 -1.18 16.37
C SER A 217 19.64 -0.53 17.06
N GLN A 218 18.47 -0.59 16.43
CA GLN A 218 17.21 -0.21 17.07
C GLN A 218 16.31 -1.43 17.23
N VAL A 219 15.81 -1.63 18.45
CA VAL A 219 14.74 -2.59 18.72
C VAL A 219 13.41 -1.89 18.52
N SER A 220 12.62 -2.38 17.56
CA SER A 220 11.27 -1.87 17.29
C SER A 220 10.27 -2.46 18.28
N THR A 221 9.44 -1.61 18.88
CA THR A 221 8.33 -2.06 19.76
C THR A 221 6.98 -2.06 19.04
N ASP A 222 6.86 -1.34 17.90
CA ASP A 222 5.62 -1.13 17.14
C ASP A 222 5.73 -1.43 15.64
N GLY A 223 6.89 -1.97 15.22
CA GLY A 223 7.18 -2.29 13.82
C GLY A 223 7.61 -1.11 12.96
N TYR A 224 7.77 0.10 13.54
CA TYR A 224 8.36 1.26 12.88
C TYR A 224 9.75 1.56 13.43
N ALA A 225 10.61 2.13 12.57
CA ALA A 225 11.91 2.65 13.00
C ALA A 225 11.72 3.93 13.84
N ARG A 226 12.50 4.08 14.90
CA ARG A 226 12.58 5.33 15.65
C ARG A 226 13.43 6.36 14.91
N GLU A 227 13.24 7.63 15.22
CA GLU A 227 14.15 8.68 14.75
C GLU A 227 15.54 8.43 15.32
N LEU A 228 16.53 8.42 14.43
CA LEU A 228 17.96 8.30 14.78
C LEU A 228 18.47 9.64 15.28
N ASP A 229 19.43 9.62 16.19
CA ASP A 229 20.18 10.83 16.49
C ASP A 229 21.07 11.27 15.31
N LYS A 230 21.66 12.46 15.37
CA LYS A 230 22.41 13.01 14.23
C LYS A 230 23.63 12.20 13.83
N ASP A 231 24.32 11.61 14.80
CA ASP A 231 25.53 10.82 14.55
C ASP A 231 25.17 9.48 13.92
N ASP A 232 24.10 8.87 14.39
CA ASP A 232 23.56 7.63 13.85
C ASP A 232 22.96 7.84 12.46
N GLN A 233 22.32 9.00 12.20
CA GLN A 233 21.86 9.38 10.87
C GLN A 233 23.04 9.49 9.88
N ALA A 234 24.14 10.14 10.28
CA ALA A 234 25.31 10.29 9.42
C ALA A 234 25.93 8.93 9.05
N ARG A 235 26.12 8.05 10.04
CA ARG A 235 26.65 6.68 9.83
C ARG A 235 25.72 5.86 8.93
N THR A 236 24.43 5.99 9.11
CA THR A 236 23.42 5.30 8.28
C THR A 236 23.49 5.79 6.84
N GLN A 237 23.60 7.10 6.62
CA GLN A 237 23.74 7.67 5.29
C GLN A 237 25.03 7.21 4.58
N GLU A 238 26.15 7.06 5.29
CA GLU A 238 27.39 6.50 4.74
C GLU A 238 27.19 5.06 4.23
N VAL A 239 26.48 4.21 4.99
CA VAL A 239 26.17 2.84 4.57
C VAL A 239 25.29 2.84 3.31
N TYR A 240 24.23 3.67 3.30
CA TYR A 240 23.34 3.79 2.14
C TYR A 240 24.10 4.21 0.89
N MET A 241 24.90 5.27 0.96
CA MET A 241 25.70 5.78 -0.13
C MET A 241 26.73 4.73 -0.62
N HIS A 242 27.45 4.08 0.31
CA HIS A 242 28.44 3.07 -0.03
C HIS A 242 27.82 1.86 -0.75
N GLN A 243 26.66 1.38 -0.28
CA GLN A 243 26.00 0.25 -0.92
C GLN A 243 25.33 0.66 -2.25
N ALA A 244 24.74 1.86 -2.32
CA ALA A 244 24.13 2.39 -3.55
C ALA A 244 25.18 2.53 -4.68
N SER A 245 26.38 3.03 -4.38
CA SER A 245 27.47 3.18 -5.37
C SER A 245 27.93 1.87 -6.02
N LYS A 246 27.65 0.72 -5.39
CA LYS A 246 27.97 -0.63 -5.87
C LYS A 246 26.80 -1.36 -6.51
N SER A 247 25.61 -0.75 -6.47
CA SER A 247 24.36 -1.35 -6.90
C SER A 247 23.92 -0.81 -8.27
N ASP A 248 23.32 -1.67 -9.06
CA ASP A 248 22.72 -1.30 -10.34
C ASP A 248 21.33 -0.71 -10.15
N ILE A 249 20.61 -1.20 -9.12
CA ILE A 249 19.24 -0.80 -8.80
C ILE A 249 19.14 -0.55 -7.31
N VAL A 250 18.50 0.54 -6.93
CA VAL A 250 18.14 0.85 -5.53
C VAL A 250 16.64 1.00 -5.41
N ILE A 251 16.02 0.30 -4.46
CA ILE A 251 14.59 0.41 -4.16
C ILE A 251 14.45 0.91 -2.71
N THR A 252 13.84 2.07 -2.52
CA THR A 252 13.60 2.65 -1.20
C THR A 252 12.14 2.46 -0.81
N THR A 253 11.88 2.02 0.42
CA THR A 253 10.53 1.60 0.84
C THR A 253 10.06 2.24 2.16
N ALA A 254 10.80 3.19 2.73
CA ALA A 254 10.45 3.76 4.02
C ALA A 254 9.28 4.75 3.90
N GLN A 255 8.18 4.43 4.53
CA GLN A 255 7.01 5.29 4.65
C GLN A 255 6.59 5.40 6.11
N VAL A 256 6.28 6.61 6.56
CA VAL A 256 5.70 6.87 7.88
C VAL A 256 4.29 7.42 7.66
N PRO A 257 3.25 6.74 8.14
CA PRO A 257 1.88 7.20 7.96
C PRO A 257 1.67 8.62 8.48
N GLY A 258 1.03 9.47 7.66
CA GLY A 258 0.71 10.85 8.02
C GLY A 258 1.90 11.79 8.18
N ARG A 259 3.13 11.39 7.80
CA ARG A 259 4.35 12.20 7.86
C ARG A 259 5.12 12.12 6.55
N PRO A 260 5.99 13.12 6.28
CA PRO A 260 6.93 13.03 5.16
C PRO A 260 7.79 11.77 5.23
N ALA A 261 8.07 11.16 4.09
CA ALA A 261 8.99 10.03 4.01
C ALA A 261 10.41 10.46 4.44
N PRO A 262 11.14 9.62 5.21
CA PRO A 262 12.51 9.95 5.61
C PRO A 262 13.43 9.96 4.39
N LEU A 263 14.40 10.87 4.37
CA LEU A 263 15.42 10.91 3.34
C LEU A 263 16.42 9.77 3.55
N LEU A 264 16.48 8.84 2.59
CA LEU A 264 17.38 7.69 2.59
C LEU A 264 18.52 7.84 1.59
N LEU A 265 18.24 8.40 0.41
CA LEU A 265 19.20 8.60 -0.67
C LEU A 265 19.39 10.10 -0.92
N THR A 266 20.54 10.63 -0.54
CA THR A 266 20.92 12.02 -0.82
C THR A 266 21.27 12.21 -2.30
N ALA A 267 21.26 13.44 -2.79
CA ALA A 267 21.73 13.77 -4.14
C ALA A 267 23.20 13.35 -4.34
N GLU A 268 24.03 13.47 -3.30
CA GLU A 268 25.41 12.98 -3.30
C GLU A 268 25.46 11.46 -3.49
N ALA A 269 24.67 10.68 -2.76
CA ALA A 269 24.60 9.24 -2.93
C ALA A 269 24.22 8.84 -4.38
N VAL A 270 23.21 9.50 -4.96
CA VAL A 270 22.83 9.29 -6.36
C VAL A 270 23.96 9.64 -7.33
N SER A 271 24.74 10.68 -7.06
CA SER A 271 25.88 11.09 -7.92
C SER A 271 27.00 10.04 -7.95
N THR A 272 27.09 9.17 -6.95
CA THR A 272 28.09 8.08 -6.90
C THR A 272 27.66 6.83 -7.69
N MET A 273 26.40 6.73 -8.09
CA MET A 273 25.88 5.59 -8.83
C MET A 273 26.34 5.61 -10.30
N MET A 274 26.44 4.43 -10.91
CA MET A 274 26.85 4.31 -12.30
C MET A 274 25.76 4.80 -13.27
N PRO A 275 26.12 5.42 -14.41
CA PRO A 275 25.16 5.73 -15.47
C PRO A 275 24.36 4.50 -15.90
N GLY A 276 23.04 4.67 -16.07
CA GLY A 276 22.11 3.58 -16.38
C GLY A 276 21.61 2.80 -15.15
N SER A 277 22.09 3.15 -13.95
CA SER A 277 21.48 2.64 -12.71
C SER A 277 20.06 3.20 -12.51
N VAL A 278 19.24 2.47 -11.75
CA VAL A 278 17.84 2.83 -11.52
C VAL A 278 17.55 2.97 -10.02
N VAL A 279 16.88 4.03 -9.64
CA VAL A 279 16.29 4.21 -8.31
C VAL A 279 14.78 4.12 -8.42
N VAL A 280 14.13 3.27 -7.63
CA VAL A 280 12.68 3.29 -7.47
C VAL A 280 12.36 3.75 -6.06
N ASP A 281 11.77 4.94 -5.98
CA ASP A 281 11.40 5.55 -4.72
C ASP A 281 9.93 5.27 -4.39
N MET A 282 9.70 4.27 -3.52
CA MET A 282 8.35 3.93 -3.08
C MET A 282 7.83 4.87 -1.98
N GLY A 283 8.70 5.72 -1.42
CA GLY A 283 8.33 6.77 -0.47
C GLY A 283 7.81 8.04 -1.13
N ALA A 284 7.86 8.11 -2.46
CA ALA A 284 7.44 9.30 -3.22
C ALA A 284 5.98 9.68 -2.94
N SER A 285 5.75 10.90 -2.54
CA SER A 285 4.44 11.51 -2.30
C SER A 285 4.54 13.03 -2.36
N ASP A 286 3.40 13.71 -2.35
CA ASP A 286 3.34 15.18 -2.25
C ASP A 286 3.92 15.73 -0.94
N LEU A 287 4.03 14.88 0.10
CA LEU A 287 4.60 15.25 1.40
C LEU A 287 6.12 15.06 1.47
N GLY A 288 6.72 14.28 0.56
CA GLY A 288 8.16 13.99 0.54
C GLY A 288 8.50 12.69 -0.15
N SER A 289 9.79 12.36 -0.16
CA SER A 289 10.37 11.21 -0.86
C SER A 289 11.56 10.64 -0.10
N ASN A 290 11.90 9.37 -0.36
CA ASN A 290 13.11 8.75 0.20
C ASN A 290 14.39 9.16 -0.54
N CYS A 291 14.30 9.56 -1.81
CA CYS A 291 15.42 10.04 -2.60
C CYS A 291 15.29 11.55 -2.85
N ALA A 292 16.37 12.29 -2.60
CA ALA A 292 16.38 13.75 -2.71
C ALA A 292 16.03 14.30 -4.10
N LEU A 293 16.27 13.50 -5.15
CA LEU A 293 16.04 13.90 -6.54
C LEU A 293 14.73 13.37 -7.12
N THR A 294 13.91 12.70 -6.33
CA THR A 294 12.64 12.13 -6.79
C THR A 294 11.63 13.25 -7.10
N GLU A 295 11.00 13.16 -8.25
CA GLU A 295 9.78 13.91 -8.60
C GLU A 295 8.56 12.98 -8.50
N PRO A 296 7.64 13.21 -7.56
CA PRO A 296 6.47 12.35 -7.39
C PRO A 296 5.65 12.21 -8.67
N GLY A 297 5.25 10.97 -8.99
CA GLY A 297 4.49 10.63 -10.19
C GLY A 297 5.28 10.58 -11.49
N LYS A 298 6.59 10.88 -11.48
CA LYS A 298 7.41 10.98 -12.68
C LYS A 298 8.56 9.99 -12.73
N VAL A 299 9.13 9.87 -13.93
CA VAL A 299 10.43 9.26 -14.19
C VAL A 299 11.36 10.35 -14.71
N ILE A 300 12.51 10.50 -14.07
CA ILE A 300 13.53 11.46 -14.48
C ILE A 300 14.86 10.76 -14.71
N THR A 301 15.75 11.39 -15.48
CA THR A 301 17.15 10.95 -15.62
C THR A 301 18.05 12.10 -15.15
N THR A 302 18.94 11.79 -14.22
CA THR A 302 19.89 12.73 -13.67
C THR A 302 21.03 13.06 -14.66
N GLU A 303 21.81 14.12 -14.39
CA GLU A 303 22.93 14.51 -15.22
C GLU A 303 24.01 13.40 -15.36
N ASN A 304 24.22 12.59 -14.31
CA ASN A 304 25.12 11.44 -14.35
C ASN A 304 24.46 10.17 -14.93
N GLY A 305 23.22 10.26 -15.48
CA GLY A 305 22.56 9.17 -16.20
C GLY A 305 21.87 8.14 -15.31
N VAL A 306 21.57 8.44 -14.04
CA VAL A 306 20.76 7.59 -13.16
C VAL A 306 19.28 7.85 -13.43
N ILE A 307 18.49 6.80 -13.59
CA ILE A 307 17.03 6.88 -13.80
C ILE A 307 16.34 6.81 -12.43
N ILE A 308 15.51 7.79 -12.12
CA ILE A 308 14.73 7.84 -10.87
C ILE A 308 13.25 7.70 -11.18
N ILE A 309 12.62 6.69 -10.60
CA ILE A 309 11.20 6.38 -10.74
C ILE A 309 10.48 6.75 -9.44
N GLY A 310 9.67 7.80 -9.47
CA GLY A 310 8.88 8.31 -8.34
C GLY A 310 7.39 7.99 -8.44
N TYR A 311 7.00 6.82 -8.96
CA TYR A 311 5.60 6.47 -9.12
C TYR A 311 4.88 6.35 -7.79
N THR A 312 3.74 7.05 -7.65
CA THR A 312 2.89 7.05 -6.46
C THR A 312 1.73 6.04 -6.55
N ASP A 313 1.61 5.37 -7.68
CA ASP A 313 0.49 4.49 -8.08
C ASP A 313 0.89 3.03 -8.30
N LEU A 314 1.99 2.56 -7.73
CA LEU A 314 2.53 1.22 -7.98
C LEU A 314 1.50 0.08 -7.83
N PRO A 315 0.63 0.03 -6.80
CA PRO A 315 -0.43 -0.98 -6.72
C PRO A 315 -1.44 -0.87 -7.88
N ALA A 316 -1.76 0.36 -8.31
CA ALA A 316 -2.71 0.62 -9.39
C ALA A 316 -2.19 0.15 -10.76
N ARG A 317 -0.90 -0.16 -10.89
CA ARG A 317 -0.28 -0.75 -12.08
C ARG A 317 -0.40 -2.27 -12.16
N LEU A 318 -1.05 -2.90 -11.16
CA LEU A 318 -1.47 -4.31 -11.12
C LEU A 318 -2.94 -4.39 -10.68
N PRO A 319 -3.85 -3.72 -11.42
CA PRO A 319 -5.16 -3.38 -10.90
C PRO A 319 -6.02 -4.60 -10.55
N GLY A 320 -6.02 -5.64 -11.37
CA GLY A 320 -6.79 -6.86 -11.09
C GLY A 320 -6.34 -7.57 -9.82
N GLN A 321 -5.02 -7.74 -9.64
CA GLN A 321 -4.46 -8.39 -8.45
C GLN A 321 -4.68 -7.55 -7.19
N ALA A 322 -4.43 -6.25 -7.25
CA ALA A 322 -4.57 -5.35 -6.12
C ALA A 322 -6.04 -5.22 -5.67
N SER A 323 -6.98 -5.13 -6.63
CA SER A 323 -8.44 -5.12 -6.35
C SER A 323 -8.90 -6.43 -5.68
N GLN A 324 -8.40 -7.57 -6.15
CA GLN A 324 -8.73 -8.87 -5.54
C GLN A 324 -8.26 -8.96 -4.08
N LEU A 325 -7.04 -8.48 -3.78
CA LEU A 325 -6.52 -8.48 -2.42
C LEU A 325 -7.27 -7.49 -1.51
N PHE A 326 -7.51 -6.28 -1.99
CA PHE A 326 -8.30 -5.29 -1.27
C PHE A 326 -9.71 -5.82 -0.97
N GLY A 327 -10.43 -6.31 -1.99
CA GLY A 327 -11.75 -6.88 -1.81
C GLY A 327 -11.77 -8.07 -0.85
N GLN A 328 -10.70 -8.88 -0.81
CA GLN A 328 -10.59 -9.98 0.15
C GLN A 328 -10.40 -9.45 1.58
N ASN A 329 -9.66 -8.36 1.81
CA ASN A 329 -9.58 -7.72 3.12
C ASN A 329 -10.97 -7.24 3.59
N ILE A 330 -11.78 -6.67 2.68
CA ILE A 330 -13.17 -6.26 2.97
C ILE A 330 -14.04 -7.48 3.33
N VAL A 331 -13.94 -8.57 2.57
CA VAL A 331 -14.65 -9.83 2.90
C VAL A 331 -14.26 -10.32 4.31
N ASN A 332 -12.98 -10.27 4.66
CA ASN A 332 -12.51 -10.69 5.98
C ASN A 332 -13.06 -9.79 7.09
N LEU A 333 -13.09 -8.47 6.88
CA LEU A 333 -13.69 -7.52 7.82
C LEU A 333 -15.20 -7.80 8.00
N LEU A 334 -15.95 -7.89 6.91
CA LEU A 334 -17.38 -8.13 6.98
C LEU A 334 -17.71 -9.53 7.54
N LYS A 335 -16.85 -10.53 7.32
CA LYS A 335 -16.98 -11.83 7.97
C LYS A 335 -16.77 -11.75 9.49
N LEU A 336 -15.83 -10.92 9.96
CA LEU A 336 -15.58 -10.70 11.39
C LEU A 336 -16.82 -10.11 12.08
N VAL A 337 -17.45 -9.13 11.44
CA VAL A 337 -18.59 -8.40 12.03
C VAL A 337 -19.97 -8.99 11.69
N THR A 338 -20.03 -10.06 10.89
CA THR A 338 -21.30 -10.74 10.53
C THR A 338 -21.18 -12.25 10.82
N PRO A 339 -21.07 -12.63 12.11
CA PRO A 339 -20.85 -14.04 12.48
C PRO A 339 -22.00 -14.94 12.04
N ASP A 340 -23.23 -14.44 12.04
CA ASP A 340 -24.44 -15.20 11.68
C ASP A 340 -24.69 -15.28 10.16
N LYS A 341 -23.85 -14.65 9.34
CA LYS A 341 -23.97 -14.59 7.86
C LYS A 341 -25.36 -14.15 7.39
N ASN A 342 -25.96 -13.22 8.10
CA ASN A 342 -27.31 -12.70 7.85
C ASN A 342 -27.33 -11.33 7.16
N GLY A 343 -26.16 -10.83 6.72
CA GLY A 343 -26.01 -9.52 6.10
C GLY A 343 -26.25 -8.35 7.06
N GLN A 344 -26.12 -8.58 8.36
CA GLN A 344 -26.29 -7.56 9.41
C GLN A 344 -24.99 -7.47 10.22
N PRO A 345 -24.13 -6.46 9.99
CA PRO A 345 -22.88 -6.32 10.72
C PRO A 345 -23.13 -5.82 12.15
N VAL A 346 -22.34 -6.35 13.09
CA VAL A 346 -22.29 -5.89 14.46
C VAL A 346 -20.96 -5.17 14.71
N TRP A 347 -21.03 -3.85 14.82
CA TRP A 347 -19.86 -3.02 15.09
C TRP A 347 -19.61 -2.96 16.61
N ASN A 348 -18.89 -3.97 17.12
CA ASN A 348 -18.57 -4.07 18.55
C ASN A 348 -17.39 -3.14 18.91
N GLU A 349 -17.65 -2.08 19.65
CA GLU A 349 -16.63 -1.12 20.08
C GLU A 349 -15.68 -1.66 21.17
N ASP A 350 -16.05 -2.75 21.85
CA ASP A 350 -15.16 -3.43 22.79
C ASP A 350 -14.10 -4.26 22.07
N ASP A 351 -14.34 -4.60 20.79
CA ASP A 351 -13.33 -5.26 19.96
C ASP A 351 -12.25 -4.28 19.56
N VAL A 352 -11.01 -4.51 20.01
CA VAL A 352 -9.84 -3.66 19.74
C VAL A 352 -9.61 -3.44 18.24
N VAL A 353 -9.98 -4.38 17.37
CA VAL A 353 -9.84 -4.27 15.93
C VAL A 353 -10.82 -3.24 15.37
N ILE A 354 -12.10 -3.39 15.73
CA ILE A 354 -13.16 -2.47 15.28
C ILE A 354 -12.93 -1.08 15.84
N ARG A 355 -12.63 -0.98 17.14
CA ARG A 355 -12.36 0.30 17.81
C ARG A 355 -11.17 1.03 17.20
N GLY A 356 -10.12 0.31 16.80
CA GLY A 356 -8.94 0.88 16.14
C GLY A 356 -9.23 1.50 14.78
N MET A 357 -10.24 0.98 14.06
CA MET A 357 -10.64 1.44 12.73
C MET A 357 -11.77 2.47 12.78
N LEU A 358 -12.57 2.47 13.83
CA LEU A 358 -13.78 3.30 13.95
C LEU A 358 -13.41 4.77 14.12
N THR A 359 -13.79 5.60 13.16
CA THR A 359 -13.47 7.03 13.15
C THR A 359 -14.67 7.91 13.50
N THR A 360 -15.87 7.53 13.08
CA THR A 360 -17.12 8.21 13.44
C THR A 360 -18.24 7.21 13.68
N ARG A 361 -19.15 7.51 14.61
CA ARG A 361 -20.38 6.75 14.88
C ARG A 361 -21.42 7.60 15.58
N GLU A 362 -22.69 7.46 15.20
CA GLU A 362 -23.84 8.10 15.87
C GLU A 362 -23.67 9.62 16.07
N GLY A 363 -23.00 10.28 15.12
CA GLY A 363 -22.74 11.72 15.18
C GLY A 363 -21.54 12.14 16.01
N GLN A 364 -20.75 11.17 16.50
CA GLN A 364 -19.54 11.43 17.28
C GLN A 364 -18.27 11.07 16.50
N ILE A 365 -17.20 11.84 16.69
CA ILE A 365 -15.87 11.51 16.22
C ILE A 365 -15.19 10.63 17.28
N MET A 366 -14.79 9.41 16.88
CA MET A 366 -14.17 8.39 17.73
C MET A 366 -12.64 8.35 17.58
N TRP A 367 -12.08 9.16 16.70
CA TRP A 367 -10.64 9.23 16.42
C TRP A 367 -9.95 10.32 17.24
N PRO A 368 -8.73 10.13 17.78
CA PRO A 368 -7.97 8.86 17.75
C PRO A 368 -8.55 7.80 18.71
N PRO A 369 -8.35 6.50 18.39
CA PRO A 369 -8.79 5.44 19.28
C PRO A 369 -7.97 5.48 20.58
N PRO A 370 -8.52 5.02 21.72
CA PRO A 370 -7.76 4.89 22.95
C PRO A 370 -6.61 3.88 22.74
N PRO A 371 -5.48 4.05 23.46
CA PRO A 371 -4.35 3.14 23.36
C PRO A 371 -4.77 1.68 23.60
N VAL A 372 -4.23 0.77 22.80
CA VAL A 372 -4.35 -0.67 23.04
C VAL A 372 -3.52 -1.00 24.28
N GLN A 373 -4.17 -1.47 25.33
CA GLN A 373 -3.51 -1.91 26.58
C GLN A 373 -2.87 -3.28 26.40
#